data_e23d77dbfa2d3504554ab5e7995e5cd1
#
_entry.id   e23d77dbfa2d3504554ab5e7995e5cd1
#
_cell.length_a   1.000
_cell.length_b   1.000
_cell.length_c   1.000
_cell.angle_alpha   90.00
_cell.angle_beta   90.00
_cell.angle_gamma   90.00
#
_symmetry.space_group_name_H-M   'P 1'
#
loop_
_entity.id
_entity.type
_entity.pdbx_description
1 polymer ?
#
loop_
_entity_poly.entity_id
_entity_poly.type
_entity_poly.pdbx_seq_one_letter_code
_entity_poly.pdbx_strand_id
1 'polypeptide(L)'
;HAHRQIECYQQNQITFLVNSEAGSFGNSFFEKHGPSISAMGWRFQDPKRAYEIAVSRGARPCLEGDYRDSRGNPVPAIFGIGDSLIYFVGAGETLGFEKLQDPTLVPDKGFILIDHLTNNVFKGTMQEWANFYKSVFEFEEVRYFDIRGQKTGLTSYALRAPGGQFCIPI
;
A
#
# COMPACT_ATOMS: atom_id res chain seq x y z
N HIS A 1 16.55 11.11 7.68
CA HIS A 1 15.39 11.95 8.05
C HIS A 1 15.42 12.26 9.56
N ALA A 2 16.42 13.06 9.99
CA ALA A 2 16.71 13.33 11.40
C ALA A 2 15.58 14.02 12.21
N HIS A 3 14.37 14.18 11.65
CA HIS A 3 13.29 14.93 12.29
C HIS A 3 11.90 14.29 12.12
N ARG A 4 11.79 13.08 11.55
CA ARG A 4 10.51 12.43 11.38
C ARG A 4 10.33 11.28 12.34
N GLN A 5 9.16 11.23 12.98
CA GLN A 5 8.77 10.13 13.87
C GLN A 5 8.23 8.96 13.03
N ILE A 6 9.07 8.45 12.13
CA ILE A 6 8.76 7.30 11.28
C ILE A 6 9.83 6.25 11.48
N GLU A 7 9.41 5.07 11.89
CA GLU A 7 10.28 3.91 12.10
C GLU A 7 10.11 2.91 10.97
N CYS A 8 11.22 2.33 10.51
CA CYS A 8 11.23 1.31 9.45
C CYS A 8 11.66 -0.04 10.03
N TYR A 9 10.79 -1.03 9.88
CA TYR A 9 11.05 -2.41 10.26
C TYR A 9 11.12 -3.28 9.01
N GLN A 10 12.20 -4.04 8.87
CA GLN A 10 12.40 -4.85 7.67
C GLN A 10 12.82 -6.28 8.02
N GLN A 11 12.20 -7.25 7.34
CA GLN A 11 12.61 -8.65 7.33
C GLN A 11 12.41 -9.22 5.92
N ASN A 12 13.47 -9.70 5.29
CA ASN A 12 13.44 -10.19 3.91
C ASN A 12 12.80 -9.17 2.95
N GLN A 13 11.70 -9.52 2.28
CA GLN A 13 10.97 -8.61 1.39
C GLN A 13 9.87 -7.80 2.10
N ILE A 14 9.69 -8.02 3.39
CA ILE A 14 8.67 -7.35 4.19
C ILE A 14 9.26 -6.03 4.72
N THR A 15 8.53 -4.94 4.52
CA THR A 15 8.86 -3.63 5.08
C THR A 15 7.61 -3.03 5.70
N PHE A 16 7.68 -2.69 6.99
CA PHE A 16 6.66 -1.92 7.69
C PHE A 16 7.21 -0.57 8.08
N LEU A 17 6.43 0.49 7.81
CA LEU A 17 6.71 1.84 8.26
C LEU A 17 5.66 2.20 9.33
N VAL A 18 6.13 2.51 10.53
CA VAL A 18 5.28 3.01 11.62
C VAL A 18 5.44 4.52 11.66
N ASN A 19 4.40 5.23 11.26
CA ASN A 19 4.38 6.69 11.19
C ASN A 19 3.58 7.24 12.37
N SER A 20 4.28 7.90 13.29
CA SER A 20 3.70 8.62 14.44
C SER A 20 3.90 10.14 14.35
N GLU A 21 4.25 10.65 13.17
CA GLU A 21 4.51 12.09 12.97
C GLU A 21 3.21 12.90 12.96
N ALA A 22 3.09 13.83 13.88
CA ALA A 22 1.97 14.76 13.95
C ALA A 22 1.88 15.62 12.67
N GLY A 23 0.66 15.84 12.17
CA GLY A 23 0.42 16.64 10.97
C GLY A 23 0.77 15.94 9.65
N SER A 24 1.17 14.67 9.68
CA SER A 24 1.37 13.86 8.49
C SER A 24 0.05 13.42 7.86
N PHE A 25 0.10 12.93 6.61
CA PHE A 25 -1.03 12.25 6.00
C PHE A 25 -1.46 11.04 6.85
N GLY A 26 -0.49 10.24 7.34
CA GLY A 26 -0.75 9.11 8.22
C GLY A 26 -1.48 9.50 9.49
N ASN A 27 -1.14 10.66 10.11
CA ASN A 27 -1.86 11.19 11.27
C ASN A 27 -3.31 11.56 10.92
N SER A 28 -3.52 12.29 9.82
CA SER A 28 -4.87 12.67 9.38
C SER A 28 -5.73 11.47 9.03
N PHE A 29 -5.12 10.41 8.49
CA PHE A 29 -5.78 9.14 8.22
C PHE A 29 -6.15 8.42 9.53
N PHE A 30 -5.23 8.38 10.50
CA PHE A 30 -5.49 7.82 11.83
C PHE A 30 -6.65 8.51 12.55
N GLU A 31 -6.76 9.83 12.48
CA GLU A 31 -7.86 10.58 13.11
C GLU A 31 -9.24 10.19 12.54
N LYS A 32 -9.30 9.80 11.27
CA LYS A 32 -10.54 9.38 10.61
C LYS A 32 -10.86 7.90 10.79
N HIS A 33 -9.86 7.04 10.80
CA HIS A 33 -10.02 5.60 10.70
C HIS A 33 -9.53 4.82 11.93
N GLY A 34 -8.86 5.49 12.88
CA GLY A 34 -8.16 4.84 13.97
C GLY A 34 -6.86 4.16 13.50
N PRO A 35 -6.21 3.33 14.37
CA PRO A 35 -5.00 2.60 14.01
C PRO A 35 -5.25 1.66 12.83
N SER A 36 -4.60 1.90 11.70
CA SER A 36 -4.84 1.16 10.46
C SER A 36 -3.70 1.33 9.46
N ILE A 37 -3.74 0.58 8.36
CA ILE A 37 -2.82 0.74 7.24
C ILE A 37 -3.28 1.94 6.41
N SER A 38 -2.58 3.07 6.54
CA SER A 38 -2.88 4.30 5.79
C SER A 38 -2.35 4.29 4.37
N ALA A 39 -1.36 3.44 4.06
CA ALA A 39 -0.73 3.40 2.76
C ALA A 39 -0.08 2.05 2.46
N MET A 40 0.05 1.76 1.16
CA MET A 40 0.85 0.66 0.62
C MET A 40 1.95 1.23 -0.27
N GLY A 41 3.15 0.67 -0.22
CA GLY A 41 4.23 0.95 -1.16
C GLY A 41 4.37 -0.20 -2.17
N TRP A 42 4.17 0.06 -3.44
CA TRP A 42 4.36 -0.92 -4.50
C TRP A 42 5.65 -0.64 -5.25
N ARG A 43 6.42 -1.69 -5.53
CA ARG A 43 7.71 -1.58 -6.20
C ARG A 43 7.56 -1.67 -7.71
N PHE A 44 8.16 -0.68 -8.41
CA PHE A 44 8.18 -0.60 -9.86
C PHE A 44 9.61 -0.47 -10.36
N GLN A 45 9.90 -0.97 -11.56
CA GLN A 45 11.17 -0.75 -12.24
C GLN A 45 11.35 0.74 -12.57
N ASP A 46 10.29 1.38 -13.08
CA ASP A 46 10.22 2.81 -13.33
C ASP A 46 8.99 3.39 -12.60
N PRO A 47 9.15 3.85 -11.34
CA PRO A 47 8.05 4.36 -10.54
C PRO A 47 7.43 5.64 -11.10
N LYS A 48 8.23 6.50 -11.73
CA LYS A 48 7.73 7.73 -12.34
C LYS A 48 6.80 7.41 -13.52
N ARG A 49 7.25 6.56 -14.41
CA ARG A 49 6.47 6.10 -15.58
C ARG A 49 5.19 5.39 -15.14
N ALA A 50 5.29 4.50 -14.15
CA ALA A 50 4.12 3.78 -13.62
C ALA A 50 3.08 4.75 -13.02
N TYR A 51 3.53 5.76 -12.27
CA TYR A 51 2.67 6.81 -11.73
C TYR A 51 1.98 7.62 -12.85
N GLU A 52 2.73 8.07 -13.86
CA GLU A 52 2.19 8.81 -15.00
C GLU A 52 1.10 8.00 -15.74
N ILE A 53 1.34 6.70 -15.93
CA ILE A 53 0.34 5.79 -16.52
C ILE A 53 -0.90 5.68 -15.63
N ALA A 54 -0.73 5.47 -14.32
CA ALA A 54 -1.85 5.37 -13.39
C ALA A 54 -2.73 6.63 -13.42
N VAL A 55 -2.11 7.81 -13.37
CA VAL A 55 -2.84 9.10 -13.45
C VAL A 55 -3.53 9.26 -14.81
N SER A 56 -2.88 8.91 -15.91
CA SER A 56 -3.49 8.96 -17.25
C SER A 56 -4.71 8.04 -17.41
N ARG A 57 -4.77 6.98 -16.59
CA ARG A 57 -5.89 6.04 -16.50
C ARG A 57 -6.97 6.43 -15.49
N GLY A 58 -6.86 7.64 -14.92
CA GLY A 58 -7.86 8.22 -14.03
C GLY A 58 -7.60 8.06 -12.55
N ALA A 59 -6.43 7.56 -12.12
CA ALA A 59 -6.09 7.55 -10.71
C ALA A 59 -5.93 8.97 -10.16
N ARG A 60 -6.47 9.23 -8.97
CA ARG A 60 -6.40 10.54 -8.31
C ARG A 60 -5.02 10.73 -7.67
N PRO A 61 -4.21 11.72 -8.11
CA PRO A 61 -2.89 11.95 -7.56
C PRO A 61 -2.94 12.47 -6.12
N CYS A 62 -1.97 12.07 -5.29
CA CYS A 62 -1.69 12.69 -4.00
C CYS A 62 -0.41 13.50 -4.10
N LEU A 63 -0.50 14.82 -3.86
CA LEU A 63 0.63 15.74 -3.98
C LEU A 63 1.39 15.92 -2.65
N GLU A 64 0.78 15.55 -1.53
CA GLU A 64 1.28 15.77 -0.17
C GLU A 64 1.46 14.45 0.59
N GLY A 65 2.20 13.52 -0.01
CA GLY A 65 2.54 12.26 0.66
C GLY A 65 3.67 12.41 1.68
N ASP A 66 3.70 11.52 2.68
CA ASP A 66 4.63 11.59 3.81
C ASP A 66 6.07 11.22 3.43
N TYR A 67 6.27 10.42 2.37
CA TYR A 67 7.55 9.78 2.11
C TYR A 67 8.37 10.48 1.03
N ARG A 68 9.70 10.39 1.19
CA ARG A 68 10.70 10.90 0.26
C ARG A 68 11.60 9.74 -0.21
N ASP A 69 12.11 9.84 -1.43
CA ASP A 69 13.15 8.92 -1.90
C ASP A 69 14.49 9.20 -1.20
N SER A 70 15.50 8.36 -1.46
CA SER A 70 16.85 8.51 -0.90
C SER A 70 17.55 9.82 -1.31
N ARG A 71 17.03 10.51 -2.34
CA ARG A 71 17.53 11.81 -2.80
C ARG A 71 16.74 13.00 -2.24
N GLY A 72 15.69 12.73 -1.43
CA GLY A 72 14.82 13.74 -0.83
C GLY A 72 13.64 14.17 -1.68
N ASN A 73 13.42 13.59 -2.87
CA ASN A 73 12.26 13.92 -3.69
C ASN A 73 10.99 13.27 -3.16
N PRO A 74 9.81 13.89 -3.33
CA PRO A 74 8.55 13.24 -2.98
C PRO A 74 8.40 11.90 -3.72
N VAL A 75 8.03 10.84 -2.99
CA VAL A 75 7.64 9.57 -3.60
C VAL A 75 6.24 9.74 -4.21
N PRO A 76 6.06 9.51 -5.51
CA PRO A 76 4.76 9.64 -6.14
C PRO A 76 3.72 8.74 -5.49
N ALA A 77 2.50 9.26 -5.30
CA ALA A 77 1.40 8.52 -4.71
C ALA A 77 0.05 8.86 -5.35
N ILE A 78 -0.87 7.93 -5.28
CA ILE A 78 -2.27 8.11 -5.65
C ILE A 78 -3.16 7.70 -4.49
N PHE A 79 -4.40 8.19 -4.49
CA PHE A 79 -5.43 7.71 -3.57
C PHE A 79 -5.98 6.35 -4.00
N GLY A 80 -6.14 5.46 -3.03
CA GLY A 80 -6.76 4.15 -3.16
C GLY A 80 -8.03 4.03 -2.32
N ILE A 81 -8.38 2.80 -1.93
CA ILE A 81 -9.58 2.48 -1.15
C ILE A 81 -9.57 3.25 0.18
N GLY A 82 -10.72 3.86 0.52
CA GLY A 82 -10.91 4.57 1.77
C GLY A 82 -9.99 5.78 1.96
N ASP A 83 -9.57 6.41 0.87
CA ASP A 83 -8.57 7.47 0.84
C ASP A 83 -7.17 7.07 1.35
N SER A 84 -6.88 5.76 1.48
CA SER A 84 -5.51 5.29 1.68
C SER A 84 -4.62 5.64 0.49
N LEU A 85 -3.30 5.61 0.66
CA LEU A 85 -2.37 5.92 -0.42
C LEU A 85 -1.72 4.66 -1.00
N ILE A 86 -1.44 4.71 -2.30
CA ILE A 86 -0.56 3.78 -3.00
C ILE A 86 0.66 4.57 -3.47
N TYR A 87 1.82 4.28 -2.88
CA TYR A 87 3.10 4.88 -3.25
C TYR A 87 3.80 4.07 -4.35
N PHE A 88 4.37 4.77 -5.32
CA PHE A 88 5.17 4.19 -6.40
C PHE A 88 6.64 4.22 -6.01
N VAL A 89 7.17 3.07 -5.57
CA VAL A 89 8.51 2.95 -5.00
C VAL A 89 9.45 2.29 -6.01
N GLY A 90 10.65 2.80 -6.15
CA GLY A 90 11.67 2.21 -7.02
C GLY A 90 12.17 0.86 -6.50
N ALA A 91 12.56 -0.03 -7.40
CA ALA A 91 13.24 -1.26 -7.03
C ALA A 91 14.55 -0.91 -6.30
N GLY A 92 14.75 -1.46 -5.08
CA GLY A 92 15.91 -1.15 -4.24
C GLY A 92 15.89 0.20 -3.52
N GLU A 93 14.82 1.01 -3.67
CA GLU A 93 14.67 2.27 -2.93
C GLU A 93 14.47 2.01 -1.43
N THR A 94 15.22 2.74 -0.61
CA THR A 94 15.18 2.66 0.86
C THR A 94 14.31 3.74 1.50
N LEU A 95 13.75 4.65 0.72
CA LEU A 95 12.99 5.82 1.20
C LEU A 95 13.82 6.70 2.14
N GLY A 96 15.16 6.69 1.98
CA GLY A 96 16.07 7.45 2.82
C GLY A 96 16.20 6.95 4.27
N PHE A 97 15.69 5.75 4.58
CA PHE A 97 15.95 5.12 5.87
C PHE A 97 17.35 4.57 5.94
N GLU A 98 18.01 4.82 7.06
CA GLU A 98 19.33 4.30 7.37
C GLU A 98 19.21 3.20 8.44
N LYS A 99 20.07 2.19 8.32
CA LYS A 99 20.11 1.12 9.32
C LYS A 99 20.66 1.69 10.64
N LEU A 100 19.96 1.41 11.74
CA LEU A 100 20.44 1.76 13.06
C LEU A 100 21.78 1.04 13.36
N GLN A 101 22.68 1.71 14.10
CA GLN A 101 23.95 1.13 14.53
C GLN A 101 23.74 -0.04 15.50
N ASP A 102 22.74 0.08 16.37
CA ASP A 102 22.37 -0.94 17.34
C ASP A 102 20.85 -1.23 17.26
N PRO A 103 20.40 -1.92 16.21
CA PRO A 103 19.00 -2.20 16.03
C PRO A 103 18.51 -3.24 17.04
N THR A 104 17.29 -3.07 17.54
CA THR A 104 16.60 -4.15 18.27
C THR A 104 16.29 -5.26 17.28
N LEU A 105 17.04 -6.33 17.36
CA LEU A 105 16.82 -7.49 16.50
C LEU A 105 15.96 -8.52 17.23
N VAL A 106 14.92 -8.96 16.56
CA VAL A 106 14.15 -10.14 16.95
C VAL A 106 14.62 -11.34 16.13
N PRO A 107 14.55 -12.57 16.69
CA PRO A 107 14.89 -13.78 15.93
C PRO A 107 14.06 -13.87 14.65
N ASP A 108 14.71 -14.26 13.56
CA ASP A 108 14.03 -14.53 12.29
C ASP A 108 12.92 -15.57 12.50
N LYS A 109 11.71 -15.24 12.09
CA LYS A 109 10.53 -16.10 12.15
C LYS A 109 10.24 -16.80 10.83
N GLY A 110 11.11 -16.64 9.85
CA GLY A 110 10.97 -17.25 8.52
C GLY A 110 9.95 -16.53 7.60
N PHE A 111 9.48 -15.35 7.96
CA PHE A 111 8.61 -14.57 7.08
C PHE A 111 9.41 -14.01 5.90
N ILE A 112 8.92 -14.22 4.68
CA ILE A 112 9.64 -13.87 3.46
C ILE A 112 9.05 -12.64 2.78
N LEU A 113 7.73 -12.63 2.58
CA LEU A 113 7.02 -11.59 1.84
C LEU A 113 5.57 -11.43 2.35
N ILE A 114 4.93 -10.33 1.97
CA ILE A 114 3.49 -10.14 2.10
C ILE A 114 2.88 -10.56 0.77
N ASP A 115 2.07 -11.63 0.76
CA ASP A 115 1.50 -12.15 -0.48
C ASP A 115 0.18 -11.48 -0.85
N HIS A 116 -0.59 -11.01 0.12
CA HIS A 116 -1.81 -10.26 -0.13
C HIS A 116 -2.16 -9.30 1.01
N LEU A 117 -2.94 -8.28 0.68
CA LEU A 117 -3.59 -7.36 1.62
C LEU A 117 -5.07 -7.27 1.26
N THR A 118 -5.93 -7.67 2.18
CA THR A 118 -7.38 -7.59 1.99
C THR A 118 -7.91 -6.20 2.31
N ASN A 119 -8.72 -5.67 1.43
CA ASN A 119 -9.37 -4.38 1.63
C ASN A 119 -10.88 -4.56 1.87
N ASN A 120 -11.37 -4.08 2.99
CA ASN A 120 -12.80 -3.97 3.22
C ASN A 120 -13.35 -2.70 2.56
N VAL A 121 -14.46 -2.84 1.85
CA VAL A 121 -15.14 -1.73 1.18
C VAL A 121 -16.59 -1.66 1.64
N PHE A 122 -17.24 -0.51 1.45
CA PHE A 122 -18.65 -0.37 1.74
C PHE A 122 -19.47 -1.33 0.86
N LYS A 123 -20.58 -1.84 1.44
CA LYS A 123 -21.50 -2.70 0.71
C LYS A 123 -21.99 -2.01 -0.58
N GLY A 124 -21.82 -2.71 -1.69
CA GLY A 124 -22.21 -2.22 -3.02
C GLY A 124 -21.09 -1.52 -3.80
N THR A 125 -19.91 -1.23 -3.18
CA THR A 125 -18.80 -0.55 -3.88
C THR A 125 -17.69 -1.51 -4.35
N MET A 126 -17.83 -2.80 -4.10
CA MET A 126 -16.82 -3.81 -4.48
C MET A 126 -16.48 -3.77 -5.99
N GLN A 127 -17.49 -3.65 -6.85
CA GLN A 127 -17.29 -3.60 -8.30
C GLN A 127 -16.54 -2.33 -8.74
N GLU A 128 -16.82 -1.20 -8.11
CA GLU A 128 -16.13 0.08 -8.37
C GLU A 128 -14.62 -0.06 -8.11
N TRP A 129 -14.27 -0.61 -6.93
CA TRP A 129 -12.87 -0.81 -6.56
C TRP A 129 -12.19 -1.92 -7.37
N ALA A 130 -12.90 -2.99 -7.71
CA ALA A 130 -12.38 -3.98 -8.64
C ALA A 130 -12.06 -3.36 -10.01
N ASN A 131 -12.94 -2.51 -10.52
CA ASN A 131 -12.72 -1.79 -11.78
C ASN A 131 -11.54 -0.81 -11.67
N PHE A 132 -11.37 -0.14 -10.54
CA PHE A 132 -10.20 0.71 -10.29
C PHE A 132 -8.89 -0.08 -10.47
N TYR A 133 -8.72 -1.20 -9.78
CA TYR A 133 -7.50 -2.00 -9.91
C TYR A 133 -7.31 -2.57 -11.33
N LYS A 134 -8.38 -3.00 -11.98
CA LYS A 134 -8.35 -3.50 -13.36
C LYS A 134 -7.95 -2.41 -14.35
N SER A 135 -8.56 -1.24 -14.28
CA SER A 135 -8.34 -0.16 -15.25
C SER A 135 -7.01 0.57 -15.03
N VAL A 136 -6.62 0.82 -13.78
CA VAL A 136 -5.41 1.57 -13.45
C VAL A 136 -4.17 0.69 -13.54
N PHE A 137 -4.23 -0.52 -12.99
CA PHE A 137 -3.07 -1.38 -12.78
C PHE A 137 -3.11 -2.71 -13.56
N GLU A 138 -4.12 -2.91 -14.40
CA GLU A 138 -4.27 -4.13 -15.21
C GLU A 138 -4.39 -5.41 -14.37
N PHE A 139 -4.95 -5.31 -13.16
CA PHE A 139 -5.24 -6.49 -12.35
C PHE A 139 -6.29 -7.35 -13.02
N GLU A 140 -6.18 -8.66 -12.82
CA GLU A 140 -7.13 -9.65 -13.29
C GLU A 140 -7.93 -10.22 -12.13
N GLU A 141 -9.23 -10.41 -12.34
CA GLU A 141 -10.09 -11.13 -11.42
C GLU A 141 -9.84 -12.62 -11.55
N VAL A 142 -9.32 -13.24 -10.48
CA VAL A 142 -8.98 -14.67 -10.51
C VAL A 142 -9.98 -15.53 -9.76
N ARG A 143 -10.74 -14.95 -8.82
CA ARG A 143 -11.75 -15.68 -8.06
C ARG A 143 -12.79 -14.74 -7.47
N TYR A 144 -14.04 -15.23 -7.43
CA TYR A 144 -15.14 -14.66 -6.68
C TYR A 144 -15.49 -15.58 -5.52
N PHE A 145 -15.71 -15.02 -4.34
CA PHE A 145 -16.16 -15.73 -3.17
C PHE A 145 -17.53 -15.18 -2.72
N ASP A 146 -18.47 -16.08 -2.46
CA ASP A 146 -19.75 -15.76 -1.79
C ASP A 146 -19.86 -16.68 -0.58
N ILE A 147 -19.43 -16.16 0.57
CA ILE A 147 -19.40 -16.91 1.82
C ILE A 147 -20.61 -16.50 2.64
N ARG A 148 -21.48 -17.44 2.93
CA ARG A 148 -22.70 -17.24 3.71
C ARG A 148 -22.63 -17.99 5.03
N GLY A 149 -22.57 -17.27 6.13
CA GLY A 149 -22.73 -17.79 7.48
C GLY A 149 -24.19 -17.69 7.97
N GLN A 150 -24.45 -18.20 9.16
CA GLN A 150 -25.81 -18.14 9.75
C GLN A 150 -26.28 -16.72 10.07
N LYS A 151 -25.37 -15.81 10.41
CA LYS A 151 -25.67 -14.43 10.81
C LYS A 151 -25.01 -13.38 9.91
N THR A 152 -23.95 -13.72 9.25
CA THR A 152 -23.14 -12.82 8.43
C THR A 152 -22.74 -13.50 7.15
N GLY A 153 -22.46 -12.71 6.13
CA GLY A 153 -21.88 -13.18 4.87
C GLY A 153 -20.97 -12.12 4.29
N LEU A 154 -20.07 -12.54 3.42
CA LEU A 154 -19.26 -11.64 2.63
C LEU A 154 -19.19 -12.13 1.19
N THR A 155 -19.06 -11.18 0.28
CA THR A 155 -18.68 -11.42 -1.09
C THR A 155 -17.32 -10.79 -1.31
N SER A 156 -16.46 -11.41 -2.08
CA SER A 156 -15.10 -10.95 -2.33
C SER A 156 -14.65 -11.26 -3.76
N TYR A 157 -13.98 -10.31 -4.37
CA TYR A 157 -13.15 -10.55 -5.55
C TYR A 157 -11.70 -10.71 -5.13
N ALA A 158 -11.05 -11.78 -5.57
CA ALA A 158 -9.59 -11.86 -5.52
C ALA A 158 -9.02 -11.32 -6.83
N LEU A 159 -8.33 -10.21 -6.75
CA LEU A 159 -7.66 -9.56 -7.88
C LEU A 159 -6.18 -9.87 -7.81
N ARG A 160 -5.60 -10.29 -8.93
CA ARG A 160 -4.17 -10.62 -9.06
C ARG A 160 -3.45 -9.57 -9.91
N ALA A 161 -2.30 -9.13 -9.43
CA ALA A 161 -1.43 -8.21 -10.15
C ALA A 161 -0.89 -8.83 -11.46
N PRO A 162 -0.59 -8.03 -12.48
CA PRO A 162 0.17 -8.48 -13.64
C PRO A 162 1.47 -9.16 -13.21
N GLY A 163 1.76 -10.34 -13.78
CA GLY A 163 2.89 -11.16 -13.36
C GLY A 163 2.65 -12.04 -12.13
N GLY A 164 1.49 -11.95 -11.46
CA GLY A 164 1.05 -12.89 -10.45
C GLY A 164 1.76 -12.81 -9.09
N GLN A 165 2.49 -11.73 -8.82
CA GLN A 165 3.36 -11.63 -7.64
C GLN A 165 2.60 -11.37 -6.34
N PHE A 166 1.43 -10.76 -6.38
CA PHE A 166 0.58 -10.54 -5.21
C PHE A 166 -0.89 -10.39 -5.58
N CYS A 167 -1.76 -10.51 -4.57
CA CYS A 167 -3.20 -10.40 -4.74
C CYS A 167 -3.79 -9.31 -3.84
N ILE A 168 -4.92 -8.76 -4.29
CA ILE A 168 -5.76 -7.87 -3.49
C ILE A 168 -7.18 -8.44 -3.47
N PRO A 169 -7.55 -9.13 -2.39
CA PRO A 169 -8.95 -9.45 -2.12
C PRO A 169 -9.70 -8.18 -1.70
N ILE A 170 -10.89 -7.98 -2.23
CA ILE A 170 -11.79 -6.86 -1.90
C ILE A 170 -13.09 -7.41 -1.36
#